data_498f3f3ccdf59560bf95f814d6fea318
#
_entry.id   498f3f3ccdf59560bf95f814d6fea318
#
_cell.length_a   1.000
_cell.length_b   1.000
_cell.length_c   1.000
_cell.angle_alpha   90.00
_cell.angle_beta   90.00
_cell.angle_gamma   90.00
#
_symmetry.space_group_name_H-M   'P 1'
#
loop_
_entity.id
_entity.type
_entity.pdbx_description
1 polymer ?
#
loop_
_entity_poly.entity_id
_entity_poly.type
_entity_poly.pdbx_seq_one_letter_code
_entity_poly.pdbx_strand_id
1 'polypeptide(L)'
;MKLSDTDLSLADRQMVENNLMQQEKLLWVGKPIPRLFSAGSLGLFLFSLPWLGFIAFWTWGAAQGSAIFACFSIPFWCVGIGLFCSPWWMQRTQKRTVLVITDRRAMEIFPGLFGAVKSRVWPLEPGMVKSCTVRKDGSGDLILGHEVRHSRNGTHEVARGFMNVPEVRRVEQFLYDLTQKQ
;
A
#
# COMPACT_ATOMS: atom_id res chain seq x y z
N MET A 1 -7.91 -14.71 19.33
CA MET A 1 -7.90 -13.26 19.61
C MET A 1 -9.26 -12.68 19.24
N LYS A 2 -9.88 -11.84 20.06
CA LYS A 2 -11.15 -11.18 19.69
C LYS A 2 -10.82 -9.81 19.09
N LEU A 3 -11.53 -9.43 18.03
CA LEU A 3 -11.37 -8.11 17.38
C LEU A 3 -11.63 -6.94 18.35
N SER A 4 -12.42 -7.18 19.41
CA SER A 4 -12.69 -6.20 20.47
C SER A 4 -11.44 -5.76 21.25
N ASP A 5 -10.42 -6.59 21.31
CA ASP A 5 -9.22 -6.38 22.13
C ASP A 5 -8.08 -5.68 21.34
N THR A 6 -8.38 -5.23 20.12
CA THR A 6 -7.39 -4.62 19.22
C THR A 6 -7.65 -3.12 19.07
N ASP A 7 -6.60 -2.30 19.06
CA ASP A 7 -6.66 -0.83 18.82
C ASP A 7 -7.06 -0.45 17.38
N LEU A 8 -8.08 -1.12 16.84
CA LEU A 8 -8.64 -0.87 15.53
C LEU A 8 -9.84 0.08 15.61
N SER A 9 -9.96 0.97 14.63
CA SER A 9 -11.18 1.78 14.49
C SER A 9 -12.40 0.89 14.18
N LEU A 10 -13.60 1.36 14.51
CA LEU A 10 -14.83 0.63 14.21
C LEU A 10 -14.95 0.29 12.71
N ALA A 11 -14.56 1.22 11.84
CA ALA A 11 -14.55 0.99 10.40
C ALA A 11 -13.58 -0.12 9.96
N ASP A 12 -12.39 -0.18 10.58
CA ASP A 12 -11.40 -1.22 10.28
C ASP A 12 -11.88 -2.59 10.77
N ARG A 13 -12.54 -2.65 11.93
CA ARG A 13 -13.13 -3.88 12.46
C ARG A 13 -14.20 -4.43 11.52
N GLN A 14 -15.14 -3.60 11.09
CA GLN A 14 -16.18 -3.98 10.12
C GLN A 14 -15.55 -4.44 8.80
N MET A 15 -14.47 -3.78 8.35
CA MET A 15 -13.75 -4.17 7.15
C MET A 15 -13.15 -5.57 7.29
N VAL A 16 -12.58 -5.91 8.44
CA VAL A 16 -12.03 -7.25 8.71
C VAL A 16 -13.16 -8.28 8.80
N GLU A 17 -14.21 -8.01 9.58
CA GLU A 17 -15.36 -8.93 9.74
C GLU A 17 -16.04 -9.27 8.41
N ASN A 18 -16.24 -8.29 7.54
CA ASN A 18 -16.83 -8.49 6.22
C ASN A 18 -15.96 -9.32 5.26
N ASN A 19 -14.67 -9.46 5.55
CA ASN A 19 -13.74 -10.24 4.73
C ASN A 19 -13.38 -11.61 5.34
N LEU A 20 -13.81 -11.91 6.58
CA LEU A 20 -13.64 -13.22 7.20
C LEU A 20 -14.66 -14.21 6.64
N MET A 21 -14.22 -15.45 6.41
CA MET A 21 -15.11 -16.56 6.06
C MET A 21 -15.79 -17.13 7.32
N GLN A 22 -16.91 -17.83 7.10
CA GLN A 22 -17.57 -18.55 8.20
C GLN A 22 -16.60 -19.55 8.85
N GLN A 23 -16.54 -19.52 10.19
CA GLN A 23 -15.67 -20.38 11.01
C GLN A 23 -14.16 -20.09 10.87
N GLU A 24 -13.75 -19.02 10.20
CA GLU A 24 -12.35 -18.61 10.12
C GLU A 24 -11.94 -17.92 11.43
N LYS A 25 -10.87 -18.40 12.07
CA LYS A 25 -10.37 -17.87 13.34
C LYS A 25 -9.33 -16.80 13.11
N LEU A 26 -9.57 -15.62 13.64
CA LEU A 26 -8.59 -14.54 13.66
C LEU A 26 -7.48 -14.86 14.66
N LEU A 27 -6.24 -14.90 14.19
CA LEU A 27 -5.07 -15.17 15.02
C LEU A 27 -4.27 -13.91 15.31
N TRP A 28 -4.08 -13.03 14.32
CA TRP A 28 -3.35 -11.79 14.46
C TRP A 28 -3.92 -10.70 13.54
N VAL A 29 -3.88 -9.47 14.05
CA VAL A 29 -4.23 -8.27 13.29
C VAL A 29 -3.22 -7.17 13.60
N GLY A 30 -2.80 -6.46 12.56
CA GLY A 30 -1.90 -5.33 12.69
C GLY A 30 -2.15 -4.25 11.65
N LYS A 31 -1.58 -3.09 11.86
CA LYS A 31 -1.54 -2.00 10.88
C LYS A 31 -0.11 -1.75 10.44
N PRO A 32 0.12 -1.47 9.15
CA PRO A 32 1.42 -1.04 8.69
C PRO A 32 1.76 0.33 9.29
N ILE A 33 3.05 0.56 9.54
CA ILE A 33 3.54 1.88 9.94
C ILE A 33 3.44 2.80 8.72
N PRO A 34 2.62 3.86 8.76
CA PRO A 34 2.43 4.73 7.62
C PRO A 34 3.69 5.56 7.36
N ARG A 35 4.31 5.39 6.21
CA ARG A 35 5.47 6.17 5.78
C ARG A 35 5.07 7.18 4.72
N LEU A 36 5.51 8.43 4.89
CA LEU A 36 5.24 9.50 3.93
C LEU A 36 5.93 9.20 2.60
N PHE A 37 7.21 8.80 2.67
CA PHE A 37 7.99 8.46 1.48
C PHE A 37 8.23 6.95 1.42
N SER A 38 7.63 6.32 0.43
CA SER A 38 8.00 5.01 -0.09
C SER A 38 8.81 5.19 -1.37
N ALA A 39 9.52 4.17 -1.83
CA ALA A 39 10.31 4.26 -3.08
C ALA A 39 9.47 4.77 -4.27
N GLY A 40 8.21 4.31 -4.39
CA GLY A 40 7.31 4.75 -5.44
C GLY A 40 6.82 6.18 -5.29
N SER A 41 6.41 6.61 -4.08
CA SER A 41 5.94 7.99 -3.87
C SER A 41 7.06 9.01 -3.94
N LEU A 42 8.27 8.65 -3.51
CA LEU A 42 9.44 9.52 -3.63
C LEU A 42 9.79 9.80 -5.10
N GLY A 43 9.78 8.77 -5.95
CA GLY A 43 10.02 8.94 -7.39
C GLY A 43 9.01 9.87 -8.06
N LEU A 44 7.72 9.70 -7.78
CA LEU A 44 6.66 10.57 -8.31
C LEU A 44 6.79 12.01 -7.80
N PHE A 45 7.10 12.17 -6.52
CA PHE A 45 7.32 13.48 -5.92
C PHE A 45 8.53 14.20 -6.54
N LEU A 46 9.66 13.54 -6.66
CA LEU A 46 10.86 14.12 -7.28
C LEU A 46 10.63 14.49 -8.75
N PHE A 47 9.89 13.65 -9.49
CA PHE A 47 9.53 13.94 -10.87
C PHE A 47 8.58 15.14 -10.98
N SER A 48 7.71 15.36 -9.99
CA SER A 48 6.77 16.48 -9.99
C SER A 48 7.46 17.85 -9.94
N LEU A 49 8.66 17.95 -9.34
CA LEU A 49 9.36 19.23 -9.20
C LEU A 49 9.78 19.83 -10.56
N PRO A 50 10.58 19.12 -11.41
CA PRO A 50 10.91 19.65 -12.73
C PRO A 50 9.65 19.78 -13.61
N TRP A 51 8.66 18.91 -13.46
CA TRP A 51 7.39 19.01 -14.19
C TRP A 51 6.65 20.31 -13.89
N LEU A 52 6.45 20.65 -12.61
CA LEU A 52 5.78 21.88 -12.18
C LEU A 52 6.59 23.12 -12.60
N GLY A 53 7.92 23.07 -12.49
CA GLY A 53 8.78 24.15 -12.98
C GLY A 53 8.63 24.41 -14.48
N PHE A 54 8.62 23.36 -15.28
CA PHE A 54 8.39 23.45 -16.71
C PHE A 54 7.02 24.03 -17.05
N ILE A 55 5.96 23.57 -16.39
CA ILE A 55 4.61 24.07 -16.63
C ILE A 55 4.45 25.52 -16.20
N ALA A 56 5.07 25.94 -15.11
CA ALA A 56 5.07 27.32 -14.67
C ALA A 56 5.74 28.23 -15.73
N PHE A 57 6.91 27.83 -16.23
CA PHE A 57 7.62 28.53 -17.30
C PHE A 57 6.77 28.59 -18.57
N TRP A 58 6.20 27.46 -19.00
CA TRP A 58 5.33 27.40 -20.18
C TRP A 58 4.10 28.29 -20.03
N THR A 59 3.41 28.23 -18.89
CA THR A 59 2.20 29.03 -18.65
C THR A 59 2.52 30.51 -18.68
N TRP A 60 3.64 30.91 -18.08
CA TRP A 60 4.11 32.31 -18.13
C TRP A 60 4.36 32.79 -19.56
N GLY A 61 5.10 31.99 -20.35
CA GLY A 61 5.38 32.29 -21.75
C GLY A 61 4.09 32.36 -22.59
N ALA A 62 3.18 31.41 -22.42
CA ALA A 62 1.90 31.36 -23.12
C ALA A 62 0.99 32.57 -22.79
N ALA A 63 1.02 33.05 -21.55
CA ALA A 63 0.24 34.21 -21.10
C ALA A 63 0.68 35.50 -21.74
N GLN A 64 1.93 35.63 -22.21
CA GLN A 64 2.41 36.80 -22.96
C GLN A 64 1.73 36.94 -24.35
N GLY A 65 1.34 35.80 -24.93
CA GLY A 65 0.67 35.78 -26.24
C GLY A 65 -0.85 35.83 -26.13
N SER A 66 -1.45 34.99 -25.31
CA SER A 66 -2.91 34.91 -25.16
C SER A 66 -3.29 34.19 -23.85
N ALA A 67 -4.22 34.79 -23.10
CA ALA A 67 -4.79 34.19 -21.91
C ALA A 67 -5.50 32.84 -22.18
N ILE A 68 -6.16 32.74 -23.35
CA ILE A 68 -6.83 31.50 -23.78
C ILE A 68 -5.80 30.39 -23.97
N PHE A 69 -4.64 30.71 -24.55
CA PHE A 69 -3.58 29.74 -24.77
C PHE A 69 -2.94 29.31 -23.44
N ALA A 70 -2.81 30.20 -22.46
CA ALA A 70 -2.35 29.87 -21.12
C ALA A 70 -3.30 28.91 -20.39
N CYS A 71 -4.63 29.00 -20.63
CA CYS A 71 -5.61 28.08 -20.05
C CYS A 71 -5.39 26.60 -20.47
N PHE A 72 -4.72 26.37 -21.59
CA PHE A 72 -4.38 25.02 -22.04
C PHE A 72 -3.40 24.30 -21.08
N SER A 73 -2.71 25.04 -20.23
CA SER A 73 -1.84 24.48 -19.21
C SER A 73 -2.58 23.88 -17.99
N ILE A 74 -3.88 24.18 -17.79
CA ILE A 74 -4.65 23.73 -16.61
C ILE A 74 -4.61 22.21 -16.39
N PRO A 75 -4.85 21.35 -17.40
CA PRO A 75 -4.76 19.90 -17.20
C PRO A 75 -3.37 19.44 -16.73
N PHE A 76 -2.32 20.06 -17.22
CA PHE A 76 -0.94 19.74 -16.85
C PHE A 76 -0.62 20.18 -15.42
N TRP A 77 -1.18 21.30 -14.95
CA TRP A 77 -1.13 21.71 -13.55
C TRP A 77 -1.82 20.69 -12.66
N CYS A 78 -3.01 20.21 -13.04
CA CYS A 78 -3.72 19.17 -12.26
C CYS A 78 -2.88 17.89 -12.12
N VAL A 79 -2.23 17.46 -13.20
CA VAL A 79 -1.33 16.29 -13.16
C VAL A 79 -0.13 16.56 -12.25
N GLY A 80 0.54 17.71 -12.40
CA GLY A 80 1.70 18.08 -11.59
C GLY A 80 1.39 18.14 -10.10
N ILE A 81 0.29 18.78 -9.73
CA ILE A 81 -0.18 18.85 -8.34
C ILE A 81 -0.54 17.46 -7.81
N GLY A 82 -1.21 16.62 -8.62
CA GLY A 82 -1.53 15.24 -8.26
C GLY A 82 -0.28 14.41 -7.95
N LEU A 83 0.76 14.53 -8.78
CA LEU A 83 2.06 13.88 -8.56
C LEU A 83 2.76 14.42 -7.31
N PHE A 84 2.73 15.72 -7.10
CA PHE A 84 3.30 16.37 -5.91
C PHE A 84 2.61 15.91 -4.63
N CYS A 85 1.30 15.77 -4.63
CA CYS A 85 0.50 15.31 -3.49
C CYS A 85 0.56 13.78 -3.29
N SER A 86 1.22 13.02 -4.17
CA SER A 86 1.23 11.55 -4.13
C SER A 86 1.71 10.95 -2.79
N PRO A 87 2.73 11.50 -2.05
CA PRO A 87 3.16 10.95 -0.77
C PRO A 87 2.06 10.97 0.29
N TRP A 88 1.32 12.08 0.38
CA TRP A 88 0.22 12.24 1.34
C TRP A 88 -0.93 11.30 1.05
N TRP A 89 -1.25 11.13 -0.24
CA TRP A 89 -2.27 10.19 -0.66
C TRP A 89 -1.90 8.74 -0.33
N MET A 90 -0.67 8.35 -0.64
CA MET A 90 -0.18 7.00 -0.33
C MET A 90 -0.11 6.73 1.17
N GLN A 91 0.33 7.71 1.97
CA GLN A 91 0.33 7.61 3.42
C GLN A 91 -1.10 7.42 3.98
N ARG A 92 -2.08 8.17 3.44
CA ARG A 92 -3.47 8.04 3.86
C ARG A 92 -4.03 6.65 3.58
N THR A 93 -3.67 6.06 2.46
CA THR A 93 -4.05 4.69 2.11
C THR A 93 -3.41 3.68 3.08
N GLN A 94 -2.12 3.84 3.39
CA GLN A 94 -1.44 2.97 4.35
C GLN A 94 -2.09 2.99 5.75
N LYS A 95 -2.50 4.17 6.23
CA LYS A 95 -3.20 4.32 7.52
C LYS A 95 -4.52 3.53 7.59
N ARG A 96 -5.14 3.27 6.45
CA ARG A 96 -6.40 2.52 6.31
C ARG A 96 -6.21 1.06 5.90
N THR A 97 -4.97 0.63 5.74
CA THR A 97 -4.65 -0.76 5.43
C THR A 97 -4.62 -1.56 6.72
N VAL A 98 -5.20 -2.75 6.70
CA VAL A 98 -5.20 -3.69 7.81
C VAL A 98 -4.57 -4.99 7.34
N LEU A 99 -3.65 -5.50 8.14
CA LEU A 99 -2.98 -6.78 7.93
C LEU A 99 -3.62 -7.80 8.88
N VAL A 100 -3.99 -8.94 8.34
CA VAL A 100 -4.74 -9.97 9.07
C VAL A 100 -4.11 -11.34 8.83
N ILE A 101 -3.95 -12.12 9.89
CA ILE A 101 -3.55 -13.52 9.81
C ILE A 101 -4.63 -14.35 10.51
N THR A 102 -5.15 -15.33 9.78
CA THR A 102 -6.17 -16.27 10.26
C THR A 102 -5.56 -17.67 10.37
N ASP A 103 -6.37 -18.64 10.72
CA ASP A 103 -5.99 -20.06 10.75
C ASP A 103 -5.83 -20.70 9.36
N ARG A 104 -6.22 -20.00 8.28
CA ARG A 104 -6.21 -20.54 6.91
C ARG A 104 -5.39 -19.70 5.92
N ARG A 105 -5.28 -18.40 6.15
CA ARG A 105 -4.66 -17.47 5.20
C ARG A 105 -4.14 -16.21 5.87
N ALA A 106 -3.17 -15.58 5.23
CA ALA A 106 -2.76 -14.22 5.51
C ALA A 106 -3.44 -13.27 4.50
N MET A 107 -3.93 -12.11 4.95
CA MET A 107 -4.59 -11.16 4.06
C MET A 107 -4.20 -9.72 4.37
N GLU A 108 -4.10 -8.91 3.32
CA GLU A 108 -3.96 -7.46 3.37
C GLU A 108 -5.25 -6.84 2.87
N ILE A 109 -5.92 -6.06 3.71
CA ILE A 109 -7.18 -5.38 3.39
C ILE A 109 -6.90 -3.89 3.28
N PHE A 110 -7.23 -3.27 2.17
CA PHE A 110 -6.97 -1.85 1.92
C PHE A 110 -8.11 -1.19 1.14
N PRO A 111 -8.30 0.13 1.34
CA PRO A 111 -9.32 0.88 0.61
C PRO A 111 -8.92 0.98 -0.87
N GLY A 112 -9.85 0.65 -1.73
CA GLY A 112 -9.76 0.87 -3.16
C GLY A 112 -10.31 2.24 -3.56
N LEU A 113 -10.38 2.49 -4.88
CA LEU A 113 -11.01 3.68 -5.43
C LEU A 113 -12.53 3.64 -5.21
N PHE A 114 -13.14 4.79 -5.03
CA PHE A 114 -14.60 4.96 -4.88
C PHE A 114 -15.24 4.18 -3.74
N GLY A 115 -14.52 4.01 -2.63
CA GLY A 115 -15.05 3.35 -1.43
C GLY A 115 -15.07 1.82 -1.48
N ALA A 116 -14.63 1.21 -2.58
CA ALA A 116 -14.44 -0.23 -2.65
C ALA A 116 -13.36 -0.69 -1.66
N VAL A 117 -13.55 -1.85 -1.06
CA VAL A 117 -12.55 -2.52 -0.24
C VAL A 117 -11.89 -3.60 -1.09
N LYS A 118 -10.57 -3.62 -1.11
CA LYS A 118 -9.79 -4.65 -1.81
C LYS A 118 -9.03 -5.48 -0.79
N SER A 119 -9.00 -6.79 -1.01
CA SER A 119 -8.20 -7.71 -0.21
C SER A 119 -7.21 -8.47 -1.10
N ARG A 120 -6.00 -8.67 -0.59
CA ARG A 120 -5.04 -9.62 -1.13
C ARG A 120 -4.92 -10.76 -0.15
N VAL A 121 -4.89 -11.97 -0.66
CA VAL A 121 -4.95 -13.17 0.15
C VAL A 121 -3.80 -14.07 -0.25
N TRP A 122 -3.12 -14.63 0.76
CA TRP A 122 -2.08 -15.65 0.61
C TRP A 122 -2.46 -16.85 1.48
N PRO A 123 -2.60 -18.05 0.91
CA PRO A 123 -2.85 -19.25 1.68
C PRO A 123 -1.67 -19.52 2.63
N LEU A 124 -1.95 -20.10 3.79
CA LEU A 124 -0.90 -20.53 4.70
C LEU A 124 -0.31 -21.84 4.17
N GLU A 125 0.88 -21.75 3.59
CA GLU A 125 1.62 -22.90 3.06
C GLU A 125 3.05 -22.89 3.61
N PRO A 126 3.67 -24.06 3.83
CA PRO A 126 5.07 -24.11 4.20
C PRO A 126 5.94 -23.34 3.19
N GLY A 127 6.79 -22.45 3.70
CA GLY A 127 7.65 -21.61 2.84
C GLY A 127 6.93 -20.45 2.14
N MET A 128 5.73 -20.04 2.59
CA MET A 128 5.02 -18.86 2.07
C MET A 128 5.83 -17.57 2.25
N VAL A 129 6.64 -17.46 3.29
CA VAL A 129 7.54 -16.33 3.47
C VAL A 129 8.72 -16.46 2.53
N LYS A 130 8.76 -15.60 1.50
CA LYS A 130 9.82 -15.60 0.48
C LYS A 130 11.01 -14.73 0.86
N SER A 131 10.75 -13.62 1.56
CA SER A 131 11.79 -12.71 2.02
C SER A 131 11.29 -11.86 3.16
N CYS A 132 12.16 -11.59 4.12
CA CYS A 132 11.93 -10.68 5.24
C CYS A 132 13.01 -9.62 5.25
N THR A 133 12.63 -8.36 5.17
CA THR A 133 13.54 -7.22 5.28
C THR A 133 13.28 -6.50 6.59
N VAL A 134 14.29 -6.38 7.42
CA VAL A 134 14.19 -5.73 8.73
C VAL A 134 14.92 -4.40 8.70
N ARG A 135 14.28 -3.35 9.15
CA ARG A 135 14.87 -2.01 9.29
C ARG A 135 15.40 -1.80 10.71
N LYS A 136 16.20 -0.74 10.88
CA LYS A 136 16.80 -0.39 12.19
C LYS A 136 15.77 -0.13 13.30
N ASP A 137 14.56 0.28 12.95
CA ASP A 137 13.44 0.55 13.86
C ASP A 137 12.63 -0.72 14.22
N GLY A 138 13.10 -1.91 13.81
CA GLY A 138 12.41 -3.19 14.02
C GLY A 138 11.23 -3.41 13.08
N SER A 139 10.80 -2.41 12.34
CA SER A 139 9.80 -2.57 11.28
C SER A 139 10.39 -3.23 10.05
N GLY A 140 9.56 -3.74 9.18
CA GLY A 140 10.07 -4.35 7.96
C GLY A 140 9.00 -4.73 6.95
N ASP A 141 9.46 -5.36 5.89
CA ASP A 141 8.63 -5.86 4.82
C ASP A 141 8.73 -7.39 4.75
N LEU A 142 7.59 -8.05 4.72
CA LEU A 142 7.46 -9.49 4.65
C LEU A 142 6.83 -9.86 3.31
N ILE A 143 7.63 -10.39 2.39
CA ILE A 143 7.16 -10.78 1.06
C ILE A 143 6.61 -12.20 1.14
N LEU A 144 5.31 -12.34 0.82
CA LEU A 144 4.56 -13.58 0.90
C LEU A 144 4.34 -14.21 -0.49
N GLY A 145 4.49 -13.46 -1.54
CA GLY A 145 4.31 -13.97 -2.90
C GLY A 145 4.71 -12.96 -3.97
N HIS A 146 4.59 -13.39 -5.22
CA HIS A 146 4.82 -12.56 -6.39
C HIS A 146 3.54 -12.48 -7.22
N GLU A 147 3.16 -11.27 -7.59
CA GLU A 147 2.06 -11.00 -8.51
C GLU A 147 2.66 -10.80 -9.90
N VAL A 148 2.28 -11.65 -10.82
CA VAL A 148 2.69 -11.52 -12.22
C VAL A 148 1.82 -10.47 -12.89
N ARG A 149 2.42 -9.36 -13.31
CA ARG A 149 1.73 -8.33 -14.09
C ARG A 149 2.17 -8.39 -15.54
N HIS A 150 1.20 -8.64 -16.41
CA HIS A 150 1.39 -8.52 -17.84
C HIS A 150 1.27 -7.06 -18.25
N SER A 151 2.35 -6.54 -18.81
CA SER A 151 2.40 -5.21 -19.41
C SER A 151 2.69 -5.34 -20.90
N ARG A 152 2.41 -4.29 -21.68
CA ARG A 152 2.71 -4.23 -23.12
C ARG A 152 4.20 -4.50 -23.45
N ASN A 153 5.10 -4.22 -22.48
CA ASN A 153 6.56 -4.37 -22.61
C ASN A 153 7.10 -5.64 -21.94
N GLY A 154 6.25 -6.62 -21.62
CA GLY A 154 6.67 -7.87 -20.99
C GLY A 154 5.95 -8.21 -19.69
N THR A 155 6.33 -9.33 -19.13
CA THR A 155 5.82 -9.83 -17.86
C THR A 155 6.76 -9.38 -16.74
N HIS A 156 6.23 -8.67 -15.74
CA HIS A 156 6.98 -8.23 -14.57
C HIS A 156 6.41 -8.90 -13.31
N GLU A 157 7.29 -9.51 -12.55
CA GLU A 157 6.95 -10.02 -11.22
C GLU A 157 7.07 -8.90 -10.19
N VAL A 158 5.99 -8.64 -9.48
CA VAL A 158 5.94 -7.66 -8.41
C VAL A 158 5.82 -8.39 -7.09
N ALA A 159 6.84 -8.26 -6.24
CA ALA A 159 6.82 -8.81 -4.89
C ALA A 159 5.65 -8.22 -4.09
N ARG A 160 4.89 -9.07 -3.43
CA ARG A 160 3.73 -8.72 -2.62
C ARG A 160 3.79 -9.39 -1.27
N GLY A 161 3.25 -8.69 -0.28
CA GLY A 161 3.23 -9.17 1.09
C GLY A 161 2.89 -8.05 2.05
N PHE A 162 3.18 -8.26 3.31
CA PHE A 162 2.98 -7.28 4.36
C PHE A 162 4.10 -6.24 4.35
N MET A 163 3.77 -5.00 4.03
CA MET A 163 4.73 -3.90 3.98
C MET A 163 4.67 -3.04 5.25
N ASN A 164 5.84 -2.54 5.69
CA ASN A 164 5.97 -1.67 6.87
C ASN A 164 5.36 -2.27 8.15
N VAL A 165 5.53 -3.57 8.36
CA VAL A 165 5.02 -4.27 9.54
C VAL A 165 5.81 -3.85 10.78
N PRO A 166 5.15 -3.45 11.89
CA PRO A 166 5.83 -3.28 13.16
C PRO A 166 6.34 -4.64 13.67
N GLU A 167 7.53 -4.66 14.27
CA GLU A 167 8.12 -5.88 14.85
C GLU A 167 8.08 -7.08 13.87
N VAL A 168 8.51 -6.87 12.64
CA VAL A 168 8.37 -7.82 11.53
C VAL A 168 8.90 -9.22 11.86
N ARG A 169 9.95 -9.34 12.68
CA ARG A 169 10.50 -10.63 13.13
C ARG A 169 9.51 -11.47 13.92
N ARG A 170 8.70 -10.84 14.77
CA ARG A 170 7.65 -11.56 15.52
C ARG A 170 6.57 -12.10 14.59
N VAL A 171 6.19 -11.31 13.59
CA VAL A 171 5.17 -11.72 12.62
C VAL A 171 5.71 -12.82 11.69
N GLU A 172 6.97 -12.73 11.28
CA GLU A 172 7.66 -13.78 10.53
C GLU A 172 7.67 -15.10 11.30
N GLN A 173 8.13 -15.07 12.55
CA GLN A 173 8.17 -16.26 13.42
C GLN A 173 6.77 -16.83 13.64
N PHE A 174 5.79 -15.98 13.88
CA PHE A 174 4.40 -16.39 14.05
C PHE A 174 3.85 -17.11 12.81
N LEU A 175 4.11 -16.61 11.62
CA LEU A 175 3.73 -17.26 10.36
C LEU A 175 4.47 -18.60 10.18
N TYR A 176 5.76 -18.65 10.52
CA TYR A 176 6.53 -19.87 10.46
C TYR A 176 5.95 -20.96 11.37
N ASP A 177 5.65 -20.61 12.62
CA ASP A 177 5.08 -21.54 13.60
C ASP A 177 3.69 -22.06 13.19
N LEU A 178 2.88 -21.21 12.54
CA LEU A 178 1.58 -21.60 12.03
C LEU A 178 1.67 -22.58 10.85
N THR A 179 2.60 -22.36 9.94
CA THR A 179 2.78 -23.21 8.75
C THR A 179 3.46 -24.54 9.05
N GLN A 180 4.13 -24.66 10.19
CA GLN A 180 4.72 -25.94 10.65
C GLN A 180 3.71 -26.84 11.39
N LYS A 181 2.59 -26.28 11.88
CA LYS A 181 1.55 -27.00 12.64
C LYS A 181 0.40 -27.54 11.78
N GLN A 182 0.40 -27.22 10.49
CA GLN A 182 -0.55 -27.78 9.53
C GLN A 182 0.02 -28.99 8.82
#